data_aec0615e46f68de034aef846cfac9422
#
_entry.id   aec0615e46f68de034aef846cfac9422
#
_cell.length_a   1.000
_cell.length_b   1.000
_cell.length_c   1.000
_cell.angle_alpha   90.00
_cell.angle_beta   90.00
_cell.angle_gamma   90.00
#
_symmetry.space_group_name_H-M   'P 1'
#
loop_
_entity.id
_entity.type
_entity.pdbx_description
1 polymer ?
#
loop_
_entity_poly.entity_id
_entity_poly.type
_entity_poly.pdbx_seq_one_letter_code
_entity_poly.pdbx_strand_id
1 'polypeptide(L)'
;EDWLAGKRKKHIKQHIDSSRDLELDNEKRSVKLIKQWNLPIDIKDYIKRANAYVQFYNWMYYSRKWSKPGNSPYRNQAIYDAMPDTFRMNYKQMAKKYQKLFEEQNI
;
A
#
# COMPACT_ATOMS: atom_id res chain seq x y z
N GLU A 1 6.47 17.98 -4.89
CA GLU A 1 7.38 18.66 -3.97
C GLU A 1 6.63 19.52 -2.95
N ASP A 2 5.67 20.33 -3.40
CA ASP A 2 4.93 21.22 -2.50
C ASP A 2 4.16 20.45 -1.42
N TRP A 3 3.66 19.27 -1.75
CA TRP A 3 2.90 18.49 -0.77
C TRP A 3 3.79 17.91 0.33
N LEU A 4 5.03 17.58 0.04
CA LEU A 4 5.98 17.13 1.06
C LEU A 4 6.25 18.23 2.08
N ALA A 5 6.17 19.48 1.65
CA ALA A 5 6.33 20.65 2.51
C ALA A 5 5.04 21.01 3.27
N GLY A 6 3.96 20.24 3.09
CA GLY A 6 2.69 20.48 3.77
C GLY A 6 1.78 21.48 3.08
N LYS A 7 2.20 22.03 1.95
CA LYS A 7 1.37 22.92 1.14
C LYS A 7 0.32 22.11 0.40
N ARG A 8 -0.84 22.67 0.09
CA ARG A 8 -1.91 22.02 -0.68
C ARG A 8 -2.40 20.70 -0.07
N LYS A 9 -2.49 20.60 1.23
CA LYS A 9 -2.92 19.35 1.91
C LYS A 9 -4.19 18.73 1.33
N LYS A 10 -5.18 19.56 1.03
CA LYS A 10 -6.48 19.10 0.54
C LYS A 10 -6.38 18.39 -0.81
N HIS A 11 -5.68 19.00 -1.76
CA HIS A 11 -5.48 18.42 -3.09
C HIS A 11 -4.59 17.18 -3.04
N ILE A 12 -3.61 17.19 -2.14
CA ILE A 12 -2.69 16.08 -1.95
C ILE A 12 -3.43 14.83 -1.51
N LYS A 13 -4.33 14.95 -0.52
CA LYS A 13 -5.08 13.80 -0.05
C LYS A 13 -5.94 13.21 -1.16
N GLN A 14 -6.62 14.04 -1.95
CA GLN A 14 -7.42 13.56 -3.08
C GLN A 14 -6.54 12.85 -4.12
N HIS A 15 -5.38 13.38 -4.39
CA HIS A 15 -4.45 12.79 -5.34
C HIS A 15 -3.93 11.44 -4.86
N ILE A 16 -3.54 11.36 -3.59
CA ILE A 16 -3.09 10.10 -2.99
C ILE A 16 -4.22 9.07 -2.99
N ASP A 17 -5.44 9.47 -2.61
CA ASP A 17 -6.58 8.58 -2.59
C ASP A 17 -6.89 8.04 -3.99
N SER A 18 -6.82 8.88 -5.02
CA SER A 18 -7.04 8.47 -6.40
C SER A 18 -5.95 7.51 -6.88
N SER A 19 -4.70 7.78 -6.56
CA SER A 19 -3.57 6.92 -6.92
C SER A 19 -3.67 5.57 -6.20
N ARG A 20 -4.05 5.58 -4.92
CA ARG A 20 -4.26 4.36 -4.13
C ARG A 20 -5.37 3.50 -4.76
N ASP A 21 -6.50 4.11 -5.11
CA ASP A 21 -7.63 3.38 -5.67
C ASP A 21 -7.29 2.78 -7.03
N LEU A 22 -6.55 3.52 -7.85
CA LEU A 22 -6.09 3.02 -9.13
C LEU A 22 -5.14 1.84 -8.96
N GLU A 23 -4.20 1.94 -8.03
CA GLU A 23 -3.26 0.85 -7.75
C GLU A 23 -3.98 -0.39 -7.24
N LEU A 24 -4.94 -0.21 -6.34
CA LEU A 24 -5.74 -1.33 -5.84
C LEU A 24 -6.49 -2.03 -6.96
N ASP A 25 -7.11 -1.27 -7.87
CA ASP A 25 -7.78 -1.83 -9.04
C ASP A 25 -6.83 -2.64 -9.91
N ASN A 26 -5.64 -2.09 -10.16
CA ASN A 26 -4.63 -2.77 -10.96
C ASN A 26 -4.20 -4.08 -10.31
N GLU A 27 -4.02 -4.09 -9.00
CA GLU A 27 -3.63 -5.29 -8.27
C GLU A 27 -4.74 -6.36 -8.32
N LYS A 28 -6.00 -5.96 -8.19
CA LYS A 28 -7.13 -6.88 -8.33
C LYS A 28 -7.22 -7.47 -9.73
N ARG A 29 -6.98 -6.67 -10.76
CA ARG A 29 -6.95 -7.13 -12.15
C ARG A 29 -5.80 -8.12 -12.37
N SER A 30 -4.66 -7.85 -11.80
CA SER A 30 -3.49 -8.74 -11.89
C SER A 30 -3.81 -10.11 -11.29
N VAL A 31 -4.44 -10.17 -10.12
CA VAL A 31 -4.84 -11.44 -9.50
C VAL A 31 -5.85 -12.18 -10.39
N LYS A 32 -6.79 -11.46 -10.98
CA LYS A 32 -7.76 -12.04 -11.89
C LYS A 32 -7.09 -12.69 -13.11
N LEU A 33 -6.09 -12.02 -13.67
CA LEU A 33 -5.33 -12.56 -14.80
C LEU A 33 -4.48 -13.76 -14.38
N ILE A 34 -3.86 -13.73 -13.20
CA ILE A 34 -3.09 -14.86 -12.67
C ILE A 34 -3.98 -16.10 -12.61
N LYS A 35 -5.20 -15.97 -12.11
CA LYS A 35 -6.18 -17.05 -12.02
C LYS A 35 -6.63 -17.52 -13.40
N GLN A 36 -6.95 -16.57 -14.27
CA GLN A 36 -7.48 -16.86 -15.61
C GLN A 36 -6.47 -17.63 -16.45
N TRP A 37 -5.19 -17.26 -16.38
CA TRP A 37 -4.13 -17.86 -17.16
C TRP A 37 -3.39 -18.96 -16.41
N ASN A 38 -3.82 -19.28 -15.18
CA ASN A 38 -3.20 -20.33 -14.34
C ASN A 38 -1.69 -20.16 -14.24
N LEU A 39 -1.26 -18.91 -13.97
CA LEU A 39 0.16 -18.59 -13.86
C LEU A 39 0.74 -19.18 -12.57
N PRO A 40 2.03 -19.59 -12.56
CA PRO A 40 2.69 -20.19 -11.40
C PRO A 40 3.09 -19.13 -10.37
N ILE A 41 2.12 -18.39 -9.86
CA ILE A 41 2.33 -17.31 -8.89
C ILE A 41 1.50 -17.63 -7.66
N ASP A 42 2.09 -17.52 -6.48
CA ASP A 42 1.39 -17.66 -5.21
C ASP A 42 0.48 -16.44 -5.00
N ILE A 43 -0.82 -16.66 -5.19
CA ILE A 43 -1.81 -15.58 -5.14
C ILE A 43 -1.88 -14.97 -3.73
N LYS A 44 -1.81 -15.77 -2.67
CA LYS A 44 -1.85 -15.25 -1.30
C LYS A 44 -0.65 -14.37 -1.01
N ASP A 45 0.55 -14.79 -1.43
CA ASP A 45 1.75 -13.98 -1.32
C ASP A 45 1.62 -12.68 -2.09
N TYR A 46 1.12 -12.77 -3.32
CA TYR A 46 0.89 -11.59 -4.17
C TYR A 46 -0.04 -10.58 -3.50
N ILE A 47 -1.16 -11.05 -2.96
CA ILE A 47 -2.15 -10.18 -2.32
C ILE A 47 -1.57 -9.52 -1.06
N LYS A 48 -0.80 -10.24 -0.24
CA LYS A 48 -0.16 -9.67 0.94
C LYS A 48 0.80 -8.54 0.56
N ARG A 49 1.62 -8.74 -0.46
CA ARG A 49 2.54 -7.70 -0.96
C ARG A 49 1.79 -6.51 -1.54
N ALA A 50 0.72 -6.78 -2.29
CA ALA A 50 -0.12 -5.74 -2.87
C ALA A 50 -0.79 -4.91 -1.76
N ASN A 51 -1.31 -5.55 -0.72
CA ASN A 51 -1.91 -4.84 0.42
C ASN A 51 -0.90 -3.92 1.10
N ALA A 52 0.32 -4.39 1.30
CA ALA A 52 1.38 -3.57 1.88
C ALA A 52 1.67 -2.34 1.02
N TYR A 53 1.74 -2.53 -0.29
CA TYR A 53 2.02 -1.45 -1.23
C TYR A 53 0.87 -0.44 -1.29
N VAL A 54 -0.36 -0.91 -1.33
CA VAL A 54 -1.54 -0.03 -1.34
C VAL A 54 -1.63 0.77 -0.05
N GLN A 55 -1.38 0.15 1.11
CA GLN A 55 -1.37 0.87 2.38
C GLN A 55 -0.24 1.91 2.45
N PHE A 56 0.83 1.72 1.70
CA PHE A 56 1.89 2.71 1.62
C PHE A 56 1.40 4.04 1.08
N TYR A 57 0.47 4.04 0.11
CA TYR A 57 -0.13 5.30 -0.36
C TYR A 57 -0.79 6.06 0.78
N ASN A 58 -1.51 5.36 1.65
CA ASN A 58 -2.11 5.99 2.85
C ASN A 58 -1.02 6.51 3.78
N TRP A 59 0.03 5.73 3.99
CA TRP A 59 1.15 6.13 4.86
C TRP A 59 1.89 7.35 4.33
N MET A 60 2.02 7.50 3.02
CA MET A 60 2.63 8.68 2.42
C MET A 60 1.94 9.98 2.85
N TYR A 61 0.62 9.95 2.98
CA TYR A 61 -0.11 11.13 3.44
C TYR A 61 0.30 11.54 4.85
N TYR A 62 0.50 10.58 5.74
CA TYR A 62 0.88 10.85 7.13
C TYR A 62 2.37 11.15 7.27
N SER A 63 3.22 10.37 6.61
CA SER A 63 4.68 10.50 6.75
C SER A 63 5.28 11.63 5.91
N ARG A 64 4.61 12.00 4.83
CA ARG A 64 5.05 13.04 3.89
C ARG A 64 6.38 12.71 3.20
N LYS A 65 6.66 11.42 3.02
CA LYS A 65 7.90 10.99 2.36
C LYS A 65 7.71 9.68 1.64
N TRP A 66 8.58 9.43 0.65
CA TRP A 66 8.67 8.14 -0.02
C TRP A 66 9.43 7.15 0.85
N SER A 67 9.27 5.85 0.54
CA SER A 67 10.05 4.83 1.20
C SER A 67 11.54 5.03 0.90
N LYS A 68 12.39 4.65 1.86
CA LYS A 68 13.83 4.70 1.67
C LYS A 68 14.26 3.61 0.70
N PRO A 69 15.34 3.81 -0.08
CA PRO A 69 15.88 2.75 -0.93
C PRO A 69 16.12 1.48 -0.12
N GLY A 70 15.64 0.36 -0.64
CA GLY A 70 15.78 -0.94 0.02
C GLY A 70 14.81 -1.21 1.16
N ASN A 71 13.94 -0.26 1.51
CA ASN A 71 12.97 -0.42 2.59
C ASN A 71 11.54 -0.27 2.05
N SER A 72 11.22 -0.99 0.98
CA SER A 72 9.87 -0.99 0.42
C SER A 72 8.92 -1.75 1.33
N PRO A 73 7.67 -1.27 1.52
CA PRO A 73 6.72 -1.92 2.44
C PRO A 73 6.48 -3.39 2.13
N TYR A 74 6.37 -3.74 0.85
CA TYR A 74 6.09 -5.11 0.44
C TYR A 74 7.28 -6.06 0.65
N ARG A 75 8.47 -5.52 0.94
CA ARG A 75 9.67 -6.31 1.24
C ARG A 75 9.96 -6.39 2.73
N ASN A 76 9.25 -5.62 3.55
CA ASN A 76 9.43 -5.63 4.99
C ASN A 76 8.67 -6.82 5.58
N GLN A 77 9.37 -7.72 6.24
CA GLN A 77 8.78 -8.96 6.74
C GLN A 77 7.68 -8.70 7.78
N ALA A 78 7.91 -7.76 8.69
CA ALA A 78 6.92 -7.44 9.73
C ALA A 78 5.62 -6.89 9.12
N ILE A 79 5.74 -6.03 8.11
CA ILE A 79 4.58 -5.49 7.41
C ILE A 79 3.90 -6.58 6.60
N TYR A 80 4.67 -7.38 5.88
CA TYR A 80 4.15 -8.50 5.11
C TYR A 80 3.33 -9.45 5.99
N ASP A 81 3.86 -9.82 7.15
CA ASP A 81 3.20 -10.74 8.06
C ASP A 81 1.89 -10.18 8.61
N ALA A 82 1.79 -8.86 8.72
CA ALA A 82 0.59 -8.19 9.22
C ALA A 82 -0.50 -8.02 8.16
N MET A 83 -0.17 -8.21 6.87
CA MET A 83 -1.14 -8.00 5.80
C MET A 83 -2.03 -9.22 5.61
N PRO A 84 -3.34 -9.01 5.34
CA PRO A 84 -4.22 -10.11 4.96
C PRO A 84 -3.89 -10.64 3.58
N ASP A 85 -4.29 -11.88 3.32
CA ASP A 85 -4.12 -12.54 2.03
C ASP A 85 -5.35 -12.42 1.13
N THR A 86 -6.22 -11.47 1.44
CA THR A 86 -7.42 -11.14 0.66
C THR A 86 -7.51 -9.62 0.48
N PHE A 87 -8.27 -9.19 -0.55
CA PHE A 87 -8.53 -7.77 -0.77
C PHE A 87 -9.75 -7.31 0.03
N ARG A 88 -9.69 -7.44 1.36
CA ARG A 88 -10.80 -7.08 2.25
C ARG A 88 -10.42 -6.10 3.35
N MET A 89 -9.31 -5.39 3.17
CA MET A 89 -8.92 -4.34 4.11
C MET A 89 -9.77 -3.09 3.90
N ASN A 90 -9.77 -2.21 4.90
CA ASN A 90 -10.24 -0.84 4.70
C ASN A 90 -9.11 -0.05 4.02
N TYR A 91 -9.25 0.18 2.73
CA TYR A 91 -8.23 0.89 1.95
C TYR A 91 -8.41 2.40 1.96
N LYS A 92 -9.57 2.88 2.39
CA LYS A 92 -9.86 4.32 2.41
C LYS A 92 -9.31 5.01 3.63
N GLN A 93 -9.04 4.27 4.69
CA GLN A 93 -8.53 4.82 5.94
C GLN A 93 -7.55 3.83 6.55
N MET A 94 -6.34 4.30 6.82
CA MET A 94 -5.30 3.46 7.42
C MET A 94 -5.55 3.32 8.92
N ALA A 95 -5.77 2.08 9.37
CA ALA A 95 -5.97 1.79 10.79
C ALA A 95 -4.74 2.19 11.59
N LYS A 96 -4.95 2.64 12.83
CA LYS A 96 -3.85 3.08 13.70
C LYS A 96 -2.79 2.00 13.92
N LYS A 97 -3.19 0.73 13.99
CA LYS A 97 -2.25 -0.38 14.14
C LYS A 97 -1.27 -0.48 12.97
N TYR A 98 -1.72 -0.17 11.77
CA TYR A 98 -0.85 -0.17 10.59
C TYR A 98 0.01 1.09 10.54
N GLN A 99 -0.53 2.24 10.93
CA GLN A 99 0.25 3.47 11.03
C GLN A 99 1.42 3.28 11.99
N LYS A 100 1.15 2.69 13.16
CA LYS A 100 2.18 2.41 14.16
C LYS A 100 3.21 1.42 13.62
N LEU A 101 2.76 0.37 12.95
CA LEU A 101 3.65 -0.64 12.37
C LEU A 101 4.59 -0.02 11.33
N PHE A 102 4.05 0.78 10.41
CA PHE A 102 4.86 1.45 9.39
C PHE A 102 5.87 2.39 10.02
N GLU A 103 5.47 3.11 11.07
CA GLU A 103 6.37 3.99 11.80
C GLU A 103 7.48 3.20 12.48
N GLU A 104 7.16 2.11 13.17
CA GLU A 104 8.13 1.26 13.85
C GLU A 104 9.13 0.64 12.87
N GLN A 105 8.69 0.31 11.66
CA GLN A 105 9.54 -0.25 10.62
C GLN A 105 10.29 0.80 9.81
N ASN A 106 10.10 2.08 10.16
CA ASN A 106 10.80 3.20 9.54
C ASN A 106 10.57 3.28 8.02
N ILE A 107 9.34 3.03 7.63
CA ILE A 107 8.95 3.10 6.22
C ILE A 107 8.80 4.57 5.77
#